data_01dd6a83b0f8c9510c5ebe43536fa569
#
_entry.id   01dd6a83b0f8c9510c5ebe43536fa569
#
_cell.length_a   1.000
_cell.length_b   1.000
_cell.length_c   1.000
_cell.angle_alpha   90.00
_cell.angle_beta   90.00
_cell.angle_gamma   90.00
#
_symmetry.space_group_name_H-M   'P 1'
#
loop_
_entity.id
_entity.type
_entity.pdbx_description
1 polymer ?
#
loop_
_entity_poly.entity_id
_entity_poly.type
_entity_poly.pdbx_seq_one_letter_code
_entity_poly.pdbx_strand_id
1 'polypeptide(L)'
;SGAPPTVEQKYKKDHKIDARCQWLRERIFTFDQLTVFADSRQSYLADKGFIFVPQQCTKGRTCKLHIAFHGCEQGYGFKDQDTVNALYSRVWTHFVENAGLNEWADANDIVVLYPQALTTELGGNPFGCWNFWGYGADFKNYPTRDGRQISAVWQMVEALVPSLKQ
;
A
#
# COMPACT_ATOMS: atom_id res chain seq x y z
N SER A 1 -35.59 -15.65 18.04
CA SER A 1 -35.31 -14.77 16.90
C SER A 1 -34.01 -14.06 17.22
N GLY A 2 -32.90 -14.57 16.70
CA GLY A 2 -31.59 -13.95 16.83
C GLY A 2 -31.47 -12.72 15.91
N ALA A 3 -30.67 -11.73 16.32
CA ALA A 3 -30.37 -10.57 15.48
C ALA A 3 -29.78 -11.05 14.13
N PRO A 4 -30.09 -10.37 13.00
CA PRO A 4 -29.51 -10.73 11.72
C PRO A 4 -27.98 -10.60 11.77
N PRO A 5 -27.24 -11.48 11.07
CA PRO A 5 -25.79 -11.43 11.08
C PRO A 5 -25.27 -10.08 10.59
N THR A 6 -24.23 -9.57 11.23
CA THR A 6 -23.55 -8.36 10.78
C THR A 6 -22.94 -8.60 9.39
N VAL A 7 -22.73 -7.54 8.62
CA VAL A 7 -22.12 -7.64 7.29
C VAL A 7 -20.74 -8.29 7.36
N GLU A 8 -19.99 -8.08 8.43
CA GLU A 8 -18.71 -8.75 8.69
C GLU A 8 -18.87 -10.24 8.89
N GLN A 9 -19.92 -10.68 9.63
CA GLN A 9 -20.22 -12.09 9.83
C GLN A 9 -20.68 -12.76 8.53
N LYS A 10 -21.44 -12.03 7.69
CA LYS A 10 -21.87 -12.50 6.38
C LYS A 10 -20.68 -12.62 5.43
N TYR A 11 -19.80 -11.61 5.39
CA TYR A 11 -18.58 -11.65 4.58
C TYR A 11 -17.66 -12.80 4.96
N LYS A 12 -17.44 -13.04 6.26
CA LYS A 12 -16.64 -14.18 6.75
C LYS A 12 -17.28 -15.54 6.44
N LYS A 13 -18.60 -15.62 6.38
CA LYS A 13 -19.33 -16.86 6.05
C LYS A 13 -19.28 -17.17 4.56
N ASP A 14 -19.39 -16.15 3.71
CA ASP A 14 -19.41 -16.30 2.25
C ASP A 14 -18.00 -16.50 1.66
N HIS A 15 -16.98 -15.95 2.36
CA HIS A 15 -15.58 -16.12 2.01
C HIS A 15 -14.90 -16.93 3.12
N LYS A 16 -14.85 -18.25 2.96
CA LYS A 16 -13.97 -19.10 3.78
C LYS A 16 -12.55 -18.58 3.54
N ILE A 17 -12.05 -17.77 4.50
CA ILE A 17 -10.66 -17.36 4.49
C ILE A 17 -9.87 -18.64 4.68
N ASP A 18 -9.28 -19.14 3.61
CA ASP A 18 -8.36 -20.26 3.64
C ASP A 18 -7.25 -19.94 4.64
N ALA A 19 -6.83 -20.92 5.42
CA ALA A 19 -5.71 -20.79 6.37
C ALA A 19 -4.46 -20.19 5.71
N ARG A 20 -4.24 -20.46 4.42
CA ARG A 20 -3.16 -19.86 3.62
C ARG A 20 -3.34 -18.35 3.44
N CYS A 21 -4.55 -17.88 3.14
CA CYS A 21 -4.82 -16.44 3.00
C CYS A 21 -4.62 -15.71 4.33
N GLN A 22 -5.03 -16.33 5.45
CA GLN A 22 -4.79 -15.76 6.77
C GLN A 22 -3.29 -15.68 7.08
N TRP A 23 -2.55 -16.73 6.80
CA TRP A 23 -1.11 -16.79 7.00
C TRP A 23 -0.34 -15.75 6.17
N LEU A 24 -0.74 -15.48 4.93
CA LEU A 24 -0.17 -14.42 4.10
C LEU A 24 -0.45 -13.02 4.70
N ARG A 25 -1.66 -12.79 5.23
CA ARG A 25 -2.03 -11.51 5.85
C ARG A 25 -1.19 -11.18 7.09
N GLU A 26 -0.84 -12.18 7.88
CA GLU A 26 0.01 -12.05 9.07
C GLU A 26 1.44 -11.59 8.72
N ARG A 27 1.81 -11.59 7.45
CA ARG A 27 3.12 -11.16 6.94
C ARG A 27 3.09 -9.82 6.24
N ILE A 28 1.95 -9.15 6.25
CA ILE A 28 1.81 -7.78 5.80
C ILE A 28 2.02 -6.88 7.00
N PHE A 29 3.06 -6.06 6.94
CA PHE A 29 3.39 -5.08 7.95
C PHE A 29 3.08 -3.68 7.45
N THR A 30 2.67 -2.80 8.35
CA THR A 30 2.49 -1.37 8.07
C THR A 30 3.73 -0.60 8.49
N PHE A 31 4.05 0.47 7.78
CA PHE A 31 5.07 1.44 8.17
C PHE A 31 4.57 2.86 7.91
N ASP A 32 5.14 3.80 8.64
CA ASP A 32 4.80 5.22 8.50
C ASP A 32 5.61 5.83 7.36
N GLN A 33 4.92 6.26 6.29
CA GLN A 33 5.53 6.88 5.12
C GLN A 33 5.93 8.35 5.37
N LEU A 34 5.37 9.00 6.40
CA LEU A 34 5.56 10.42 6.66
C LEU A 34 6.74 10.70 7.61
N THR A 35 7.06 9.77 8.52
CA THR A 35 8.13 9.95 9.50
C THR A 35 9.46 9.40 9.01
N VAL A 36 9.45 8.39 8.15
CA VAL A 36 10.66 7.74 7.63
C VAL A 36 11.35 8.59 6.58
N PHE A 37 10.60 9.44 5.88
CA PHE A 37 11.09 10.21 4.74
C PHE A 37 10.96 11.71 5.00
N ALA A 38 12.08 12.41 5.03
CA ALA A 38 12.09 13.87 5.07
C ALA A 38 11.25 14.40 3.90
N ASP A 39 10.34 15.33 4.19
CA ASP A 39 9.46 15.96 3.17
C ASP A 39 8.31 15.10 2.60
N SER A 40 8.00 13.99 3.24
CA SER A 40 6.93 13.09 2.80
C SER A 40 5.53 13.74 2.73
N ARG A 41 5.25 14.75 3.56
CA ARG A 41 4.00 15.53 3.49
C ARG A 41 3.80 16.26 2.18
N GLN A 42 4.88 16.62 1.49
CA GLN A 42 4.84 17.27 0.19
C GLN A 42 4.83 16.27 -0.97
N SER A 43 5.07 14.98 -0.69
CA SER A 43 5.07 13.93 -1.70
C SER A 43 3.68 13.45 -2.09
N TYR A 44 2.64 13.89 -1.38
CA TYR A 44 1.26 13.41 -1.56
C TYR A 44 1.13 11.89 -1.35
N LEU A 45 1.90 11.35 -0.41
CA LEU A 45 1.76 9.98 0.08
C LEU A 45 0.85 9.94 1.31
N ALA A 46 0.13 8.84 1.49
CA ALA A 46 -0.62 8.57 2.70
C ALA A 46 0.33 8.39 3.90
N ASP A 47 -0.20 8.46 5.12
CA ASP A 47 0.59 8.23 6.34
C ASP A 47 1.15 6.81 6.43
N LYS A 48 0.43 5.83 5.91
CA LYS A 48 0.83 4.42 5.99
C LYS A 48 1.12 3.83 4.63
N GLY A 49 2.20 3.05 4.56
CA GLY A 49 2.52 2.12 3.51
C GLY A 49 2.49 0.69 4.05
N PHE A 50 2.59 -0.29 3.15
CA PHE A 50 2.57 -1.70 3.51
C PHE A 50 3.76 -2.44 2.90
N ILE A 51 4.18 -3.50 3.56
CA ILE A 51 5.23 -4.39 3.09
C ILE A 51 4.86 -5.83 3.41
N PHE A 52 4.92 -6.68 2.40
CA PHE A 52 4.81 -8.13 2.59
C PHE A 52 6.21 -8.73 2.65
N VAL A 53 6.47 -9.52 3.70
CA VAL A 53 7.76 -10.16 3.91
C VAL A 53 7.60 -11.67 4.00
N PRO A 54 8.07 -12.46 3.01
CA PRO A 54 8.10 -13.91 3.10
C PRO A 54 8.84 -14.43 4.32
N GLN A 55 8.42 -15.58 4.85
CA GLN A 55 9.04 -16.14 6.06
C GLN A 55 10.54 -16.41 5.90
N GLN A 56 10.94 -16.83 4.72
CA GLN A 56 12.33 -17.14 4.40
C GLN A 56 13.21 -15.88 4.47
N CYS A 57 12.62 -14.71 4.10
CA CYS A 57 13.33 -13.44 4.13
C CYS A 57 13.61 -12.95 5.55
N THR A 58 12.74 -13.28 6.52
CA THR A 58 12.96 -12.94 7.94
C THR A 58 14.07 -13.74 8.60
N LYS A 59 14.51 -14.84 7.97
CA LYS A 59 15.56 -15.75 8.48
C LYS A 59 16.95 -15.46 7.91
N GLY A 60 17.15 -14.25 7.36
CA GLY A 60 18.46 -13.83 6.82
C GLY A 60 18.74 -14.31 5.40
N ARG A 61 17.75 -14.88 4.69
CA ARG A 61 17.87 -15.22 3.29
C ARG A 61 17.86 -13.94 2.44
N THR A 62 18.71 -13.89 1.42
CA THR A 62 18.69 -12.81 0.43
C THR A 62 17.41 -12.90 -0.40
N CYS A 63 16.62 -11.86 -0.39
CA CYS A 63 15.36 -11.78 -1.11
C CYS A 63 15.38 -10.65 -2.14
N LYS A 64 14.58 -10.80 -3.18
CA LYS A 64 14.35 -9.74 -4.17
C LYS A 64 13.33 -8.76 -3.64
N LEU A 65 13.32 -7.55 -4.16
CA LEU A 65 12.31 -6.52 -3.88
C LEU A 65 11.44 -6.29 -5.12
N HIS A 66 10.13 -6.30 -4.91
CA HIS A 66 9.13 -5.88 -5.87
C HIS A 66 8.37 -4.68 -5.31
N ILE A 67 8.09 -3.66 -6.14
CA ILE A 67 7.28 -2.51 -5.77
C ILE A 67 5.95 -2.60 -6.51
N ALA A 68 4.85 -2.63 -5.77
CA ALA A 68 3.52 -2.74 -6.32
C ALA A 68 2.75 -1.43 -6.13
N PHE A 69 2.41 -0.77 -7.21
CA PHE A 69 1.64 0.46 -7.23
C PHE A 69 0.16 0.14 -7.43
N HIS A 70 -0.69 0.63 -6.53
CA HIS A 70 -2.14 0.53 -6.68
C HIS A 70 -2.68 1.46 -7.76
N GLY A 71 -3.90 1.24 -8.24
CA GLY A 71 -4.61 2.16 -9.12
C GLY A 71 -5.30 3.28 -8.36
N CYS A 72 -5.95 4.21 -9.10
CA CYS A 72 -6.85 5.19 -8.52
C CYS A 72 -7.97 4.48 -7.73
N GLU A 73 -8.42 5.08 -6.63
CA GLU A 73 -9.46 4.52 -5.73
C GLU A 73 -9.08 3.19 -5.04
N GLN A 74 -7.84 2.75 -5.14
CA GLN A 74 -7.37 1.48 -4.58
C GLN A 74 -6.37 1.66 -3.43
N GLY A 75 -5.93 2.87 -3.16
CA GLY A 75 -4.94 3.18 -2.14
C GLY A 75 -5.55 3.38 -0.75
N TYR A 76 -4.72 3.21 0.27
CA TYR A 76 -5.07 3.44 1.68
C TYR A 76 -5.57 4.89 1.95
N GLY A 77 -5.10 5.87 1.19
CA GLY A 77 -5.50 7.26 1.33
C GLY A 77 -6.86 7.59 0.72
N PHE A 78 -7.48 6.69 -0.02
CA PHE A 78 -8.80 6.92 -0.61
C PHE A 78 -9.90 6.75 0.44
N LYS A 79 -10.63 7.84 0.69
CA LYS A 79 -11.81 7.85 1.56
C LYS A 79 -13.01 8.16 0.68
N ASP A 80 -13.84 7.16 0.43
CA ASP A 80 -15.15 7.40 -0.14
C ASP A 80 -16.01 8.17 0.89
N GLN A 81 -16.38 9.40 0.58
CA GLN A 81 -17.13 10.27 1.49
C GLN A 81 -18.57 9.78 1.73
N ASP A 82 -19.11 8.97 0.83
CA ASP A 82 -20.51 8.51 0.94
C ASP A 82 -20.68 7.26 1.80
N THR A 83 -19.61 6.63 2.22
CA THR A 83 -19.67 5.39 2.99
C THR A 83 -19.09 5.57 4.39
N VAL A 84 -19.83 6.23 5.26
CA VAL A 84 -19.67 6.16 6.73
C VAL A 84 -19.88 4.71 7.25
N ASN A 85 -20.10 3.77 6.38
CA ASN A 85 -20.25 2.37 6.72
C ASN A 85 -18.90 1.67 6.83
N ALA A 86 -18.61 1.14 8.01
CA ALA A 86 -17.43 0.34 8.38
C ALA A 86 -17.05 -0.80 7.41
N LEU A 87 -17.86 -1.06 6.36
CA LEU A 87 -17.59 -2.04 5.33
C LEU A 87 -16.46 -1.62 4.40
N TYR A 88 -16.36 -0.32 4.11
CA TYR A 88 -15.36 0.20 3.16
C TYR A 88 -14.04 0.58 3.81
N SER A 89 -13.96 0.59 5.14
CA SER A 89 -12.67 0.73 5.83
C SER A 89 -11.66 -0.38 5.47
N ARG A 90 -12.12 -1.45 4.80
CA ARG A 90 -11.29 -2.54 4.29
C ARG A 90 -10.87 -2.39 2.83
N VAL A 91 -11.43 -1.46 2.07
CA VAL A 91 -11.01 -1.22 0.67
C VAL A 91 -9.53 -0.86 0.61
N TRP A 92 -9.04 -0.21 1.65
CA TRP A 92 -7.66 0.28 1.73
C TRP A 92 -6.58 -0.79 1.71
N THR A 93 -6.89 -1.99 2.18
CA THR A 93 -5.97 -3.12 2.15
C THR A 93 -6.31 -4.13 1.06
N HIS A 94 -7.42 -3.95 0.33
CA HIS A 94 -7.86 -4.89 -0.70
C HIS A 94 -6.81 -5.13 -1.78
N PHE A 95 -6.18 -4.07 -2.28
CA PHE A 95 -5.11 -4.21 -3.26
C PHE A 95 -3.93 -4.99 -2.67
N VAL A 96 -3.49 -4.62 -1.46
CA VAL A 96 -2.37 -5.25 -0.77
C VAL A 96 -2.63 -6.72 -0.46
N GLU A 97 -3.85 -7.06 -0.05
CA GLU A 97 -4.23 -8.40 0.38
C GLU A 97 -4.64 -9.32 -0.78
N ASN A 98 -5.25 -8.77 -1.84
CA ASN A 98 -5.97 -9.57 -2.83
C ASN A 98 -5.49 -9.39 -4.28
N ALA A 99 -4.43 -8.63 -4.54
CA ALA A 99 -3.86 -8.51 -5.88
C ALA A 99 -3.16 -9.79 -6.39
N GLY A 100 -3.08 -10.84 -5.55
CA GLY A 100 -2.44 -12.11 -5.88
C GLY A 100 -0.90 -12.06 -5.83
N LEU A 101 -0.31 -10.91 -5.53
CA LEU A 101 1.15 -10.74 -5.53
C LEU A 101 1.83 -11.44 -4.36
N ASN A 102 1.20 -11.47 -3.18
CA ASN A 102 1.80 -12.03 -1.97
C ASN A 102 2.02 -13.55 -2.07
N GLU A 103 1.13 -14.26 -2.73
CA GLU A 103 1.27 -15.71 -2.97
C GLU A 103 2.50 -16.02 -3.83
N TRP A 104 2.67 -15.26 -4.92
CA TRP A 104 3.83 -15.36 -5.80
C TRP A 104 5.12 -14.95 -5.08
N ALA A 105 5.04 -13.88 -4.33
CA ALA A 105 6.17 -13.34 -3.58
C ALA A 105 6.68 -14.34 -2.53
N ASP A 106 5.77 -15.00 -1.81
CA ASP A 106 6.12 -16.01 -0.83
C ASP A 106 6.80 -17.22 -1.45
N ALA A 107 6.31 -17.69 -2.60
CA ALA A 107 6.86 -18.83 -3.29
C ALA A 107 8.23 -18.56 -3.96
N ASN A 108 8.60 -17.27 -4.15
CA ASN A 108 9.78 -16.88 -4.93
C ASN A 108 10.79 -16.02 -4.15
N ASP A 109 10.68 -15.94 -2.82
CA ASP A 109 11.56 -15.14 -1.95
C ASP A 109 11.58 -13.65 -2.36
N ILE A 110 10.40 -13.07 -2.56
CA ILE A 110 10.25 -11.67 -2.99
C ILE A 110 9.56 -10.87 -1.87
N VAL A 111 10.21 -9.85 -1.37
CA VAL A 111 9.58 -8.82 -0.53
C VAL A 111 8.76 -7.91 -1.43
N VAL A 112 7.51 -7.61 -1.06
CA VAL A 112 6.68 -6.69 -1.83
C VAL A 112 6.44 -5.43 -1.05
N LEU A 113 6.87 -4.30 -1.59
CA LEU A 113 6.61 -2.96 -1.06
C LEU A 113 5.37 -2.39 -1.74
N TYR A 114 4.40 -1.94 -0.95
CA TYR A 114 3.15 -1.31 -1.38
C TYR A 114 3.10 0.14 -0.88
N PRO A 115 3.75 1.08 -1.55
CA PRO A 115 3.61 2.48 -1.20
C PRO A 115 2.18 2.95 -1.50
N GLN A 116 1.71 3.99 -0.78
CA GLN A 116 0.33 4.45 -0.83
C GLN A 116 0.26 5.93 -1.15
N ALA A 117 -0.45 6.28 -2.22
CA ALA A 117 -0.74 7.65 -2.57
C ALA A 117 -1.87 8.23 -1.70
N LEU A 118 -1.82 9.53 -1.44
CA LEU A 118 -2.82 10.26 -0.66
C LEU A 118 -3.92 10.80 -1.56
N THR A 119 -5.16 10.66 -1.11
CA THR A 119 -6.30 11.40 -1.65
C THR A 119 -6.24 12.84 -1.17
N THR A 120 -6.29 13.81 -2.08
CA THR A 120 -6.31 15.22 -1.73
C THR A 120 -7.28 15.99 -2.63
N GLU A 121 -8.30 16.58 -2.05
CA GLU A 121 -9.27 17.41 -2.77
C GLU A 121 -8.61 18.73 -3.20
N LEU A 122 -7.94 19.41 -2.27
CA LEU A 122 -7.27 20.69 -2.51
C LEU A 122 -6.03 20.56 -3.41
N GLY A 123 -5.44 19.35 -3.47
CA GLY A 123 -4.27 19.07 -4.31
C GLY A 123 -4.61 18.62 -5.72
N GLY A 124 -5.90 18.47 -6.08
CA GLY A 124 -6.32 18.03 -7.42
C GLY A 124 -6.21 16.52 -7.64
N ASN A 125 -6.21 15.71 -6.57
CA ASN A 125 -6.15 14.25 -6.63
C ASN A 125 -7.25 13.60 -5.76
N PRO A 126 -8.54 13.77 -6.09
CA PRO A 126 -9.64 13.26 -5.28
C PRO A 126 -9.72 11.72 -5.26
N PHE A 127 -9.12 11.06 -6.23
CA PHE A 127 -9.16 9.61 -6.38
C PHE A 127 -7.91 8.87 -5.86
N GLY A 128 -6.98 9.57 -5.20
CA GLY A 128 -5.77 8.95 -4.68
C GLY A 128 -4.91 8.25 -5.73
N CYS A 129 -4.86 8.82 -6.93
CA CYS A 129 -4.01 8.32 -8.00
C CYS A 129 -2.54 8.66 -7.76
N TRP A 130 -1.63 7.91 -8.37
CA TRP A 130 -0.24 8.34 -8.51
C TRP A 130 -0.16 9.54 -9.44
N ASN A 131 0.85 10.40 -9.26
CA ASN A 131 0.97 11.63 -10.02
C ASN A 131 1.46 11.34 -11.45
N PHE A 132 0.52 11.23 -12.39
CA PHE A 132 0.83 11.05 -13.81
C PHE A 132 0.41 12.25 -14.69
N TRP A 133 -0.15 13.32 -14.08
CA TRP A 133 -0.53 14.54 -14.79
C TRP A 133 0.04 15.82 -14.19
N GLY A 134 0.85 15.73 -13.13
CA GLY A 134 1.50 16.88 -12.53
C GLY A 134 0.63 17.66 -11.56
N TYR A 135 -0.14 17.00 -10.71
CA TYR A 135 -0.95 17.70 -9.71
C TYR A 135 -0.09 18.31 -8.58
N GLY A 136 -0.69 19.29 -7.91
CA GLY A 136 -0.07 19.95 -6.79
C GLY A 136 1.16 20.79 -7.17
N ALA A 137 2.15 20.84 -6.31
CA ALA A 137 3.37 21.62 -6.50
C ALA A 137 4.41 20.92 -7.40
N ASP A 138 4.13 19.74 -7.90
CA ASP A 138 5.09 18.88 -8.61
C ASP A 138 4.87 18.83 -10.14
N PHE A 139 4.10 19.76 -10.69
CA PHE A 139 3.66 19.73 -12.09
C PHE A 139 4.79 19.70 -13.14
N LYS A 140 6.01 20.14 -12.79
CA LYS A 140 7.16 20.13 -13.69
C LYS A 140 7.99 18.86 -13.59
N ASN A 141 8.13 18.32 -12.38
CA ASN A 141 9.10 17.28 -12.07
C ASN A 141 8.49 15.90 -11.89
N TYR A 142 7.14 15.78 -11.83
CA TYR A 142 6.46 14.53 -11.52
C TYR A 142 6.93 13.31 -12.35
N PRO A 143 7.30 13.43 -13.64
CA PRO A 143 7.73 12.27 -14.43
C PRO A 143 9.22 11.97 -14.32
N THR A 144 9.95 12.72 -13.49
CA THR A 144 11.41 12.62 -13.37
C THR A 144 11.83 12.04 -12.02
N ARG A 145 13.12 11.75 -11.86
CA ARG A 145 13.70 11.32 -10.57
C ARG A 145 13.54 12.35 -9.46
N ASP A 146 13.38 13.63 -9.82
CA ASP A 146 13.16 14.72 -8.87
C ASP A 146 11.69 14.90 -8.52
N GLY A 147 10.80 14.13 -9.14
CA GLY A 147 9.38 14.06 -8.80
C GLY A 147 9.19 13.55 -7.36
N ARG A 148 8.37 14.26 -6.59
CA ARG A 148 8.25 14.04 -5.14
C ARG A 148 7.82 12.62 -4.79
N GLN A 149 6.86 12.04 -5.51
CA GLN A 149 6.44 10.65 -5.28
C GLN A 149 7.52 9.66 -5.70
N ILE A 150 8.16 9.87 -6.85
CA ILE A 150 9.25 9.01 -7.32
C ILE A 150 10.41 9.04 -6.33
N SER A 151 10.83 10.23 -5.91
CA SER A 151 11.90 10.40 -4.92
C SER A 151 11.57 9.74 -3.58
N ALA A 152 10.33 9.90 -3.08
CA ALA A 152 9.91 9.28 -1.83
C ALA A 152 9.90 7.75 -1.90
N VAL A 153 9.37 7.18 -2.99
CA VAL A 153 9.41 5.72 -3.19
C VAL A 153 10.84 5.21 -3.34
N TRP A 154 11.71 5.97 -4.00
CA TRP A 154 13.12 5.62 -4.10
C TRP A 154 13.81 5.57 -2.73
N GLN A 155 13.52 6.52 -1.84
CA GLN A 155 14.03 6.50 -0.46
C GLN A 155 13.55 5.26 0.32
N MET A 156 12.31 4.80 0.08
CA MET A 156 11.83 3.53 0.66
C MET A 156 12.68 2.35 0.17
N VAL A 157 13.00 2.31 -1.12
CA VAL A 157 13.86 1.27 -1.71
C VAL A 157 15.25 1.31 -1.09
N GLU A 158 15.86 2.48 -0.95
CA GLU A 158 17.18 2.64 -0.32
C GLU A 158 17.20 2.23 1.16
N ALA A 159 16.09 2.42 1.87
CA ALA A 159 15.95 1.97 3.24
C ALA A 159 15.91 0.43 3.34
N LEU A 160 15.27 -0.22 2.38
CA LEU A 160 15.15 -1.68 2.34
C LEU A 160 16.40 -2.36 1.72
N VAL A 161 17.11 -1.67 0.85
CA VAL A 161 18.29 -2.17 0.14
C VAL A 161 19.48 -1.23 0.39
N PRO A 162 20.12 -1.30 1.56
CA PRO A 162 21.16 -0.34 1.96
C PRO A 162 22.35 -0.24 1.00
N SER A 163 22.61 -1.27 0.19
CA SER A 163 23.67 -1.27 -0.82
C SER A 163 23.42 -0.27 -1.97
N LEU A 164 22.21 0.29 -2.09
CA LEU A 164 21.89 1.32 -3.09
C LEU A 164 22.19 2.74 -2.61
N LYS A 165 22.51 2.93 -1.33
CA LYS A 165 22.94 4.23 -0.79
C LYS A 165 24.37 4.49 -1.28
N GLN A 166 24.48 5.27 -2.35
CA GLN A 166 25.73 5.82 -2.85
C GLN A 166 25.78 7.32 -2.63
#